data_9deafe9d332d21a3b8749dc74261d4ac
#
_entry.id   9deafe9d332d21a3b8749dc74261d4ac
#
_cell.length_a   1.000
_cell.length_b   1.000
_cell.length_c   1.000
_cell.angle_alpha   90.00
_cell.angle_beta   90.00
_cell.angle_gamma   90.00
#
_symmetry.space_group_name_H-M   'P 1'
#
loop_
_entity.id
_entity.type
_entity.pdbx_description
1 polymer ?
#
loop_
_entity_poly.entity_id
_entity_poly.type
_entity_poly.pdbx_seq_one_letter_code
_entity_poly.pdbx_strand_id
1 'polypeptide(L)'
;SEDGSCSGPDLSQIGPIGLVVVQSTSLCNLDCSYCYLPDRQKKRVFDLDLLPLLMRRILESPYCGPEFSLVWHAGEPLTLPCSWYDEATAIIQRSLRQWQAEEIQLDQHVQTNATLINDDWCDCFRRNRIVVGISVDGPEDIHDAHRRFRNGRGSHALAMKGIEALHRNDVPFHCIAVVTAAAMEQPE
;
A
#
# COMPACT_ATOMS: atom_id res chain seq x y z
N SER A 1 -44.29 19.97 17.87
CA SER A 1 -43.38 20.10 16.73
C SER A 1 -41.97 20.29 17.26
N GLU A 2 -41.26 19.17 17.40
CA GLU A 2 -39.83 19.14 17.70
C GLU A 2 -39.09 19.11 16.38
N ASP A 3 -38.44 20.23 16.03
CA ASP A 3 -37.53 20.32 14.92
C ASP A 3 -36.26 19.54 15.30
N GLY A 4 -36.24 18.28 14.94
CA GLY A 4 -35.03 17.46 14.99
C GLY A 4 -34.04 17.91 13.93
N SER A 5 -33.34 19.03 14.15
CA SER A 5 -32.16 19.37 13.38
C SER A 5 -31.08 18.33 13.71
N CYS A 6 -30.91 17.37 12.83
CA CYS A 6 -29.77 16.49 12.85
C CYS A 6 -28.54 17.36 12.55
N SER A 7 -27.90 17.87 13.58
CA SER A 7 -26.61 18.53 13.45
C SER A 7 -25.63 17.47 12.89
N GLY A 8 -25.15 17.68 11.68
CA GLY A 8 -24.09 16.83 11.11
C GLY A 8 -22.87 16.78 12.04
N PRO A 9 -21.98 15.81 11.87
CA PRO A 9 -20.78 15.71 12.71
C PRO A 9 -20.01 17.03 12.70
N ASP A 10 -19.55 17.44 13.87
CA ASP A 10 -18.69 18.64 13.99
C ASP A 10 -17.37 18.39 13.25
N LEU A 11 -17.27 18.88 12.04
CA LEU A 11 -16.10 18.71 11.16
C LEU A 11 -14.87 19.49 11.65
N SER A 12 -15.01 20.41 12.61
CA SER A 12 -13.90 21.16 13.18
C SER A 12 -12.93 20.27 13.99
N GLN A 13 -13.37 19.07 14.39
CA GLN A 13 -12.57 18.09 15.12
C GLN A 13 -11.93 17.01 14.21
N ILE A 14 -12.20 17.06 12.90
CA ILE A 14 -11.59 16.16 11.93
C ILE A 14 -10.23 16.75 11.55
N GLY A 15 -9.16 16.00 11.81
CA GLY A 15 -7.80 16.40 11.41
C GLY A 15 -7.60 16.36 9.88
N PRO A 16 -6.44 16.83 9.40
CA PRO A 16 -6.11 16.80 7.98
C PRO A 16 -6.01 15.36 7.46
N ILE A 17 -6.18 15.21 6.14
CA ILE A 17 -5.94 13.96 5.45
C ILE A 17 -4.44 13.61 5.60
N GLY A 18 -4.12 12.60 6.41
CA GLY A 18 -2.75 12.12 6.57
C GLY A 18 -2.44 10.90 5.71
N LEU A 19 -3.48 10.15 5.29
CA LEU A 19 -3.32 8.90 4.57
C LEU A 19 -4.42 8.70 3.54
N VAL A 20 -4.01 8.33 2.33
CA VAL A 20 -4.89 7.88 1.25
C VAL A 20 -4.49 6.48 0.83
N VAL A 21 -5.38 5.51 0.97
CA VAL A 21 -5.13 4.13 0.55
C VAL A 21 -5.80 3.87 -0.78
N VAL A 22 -5.00 3.43 -1.76
CA VAL A 22 -5.48 3.09 -3.10
C VAL A 22 -5.20 1.61 -3.37
N GLN A 23 -6.26 0.87 -3.67
CA GLN A 23 -6.13 -0.51 -4.11
C GLN A 23 -5.75 -0.52 -5.60
N SER A 24 -4.46 -0.71 -5.89
CA SER A 24 -3.95 -0.78 -7.27
C SER A 24 -4.49 -1.99 -8.03
N THR A 25 -4.66 -3.12 -7.33
CA THR A 25 -5.28 -4.33 -7.89
C THR A 25 -5.95 -5.16 -6.80
N SER A 26 -7.01 -5.90 -7.17
CA SER A 26 -7.61 -6.89 -6.26
C SER A 26 -6.86 -8.22 -6.26
N LEU A 27 -6.03 -8.48 -7.29
CA LEU A 27 -5.30 -9.74 -7.40
C LEU A 27 -4.22 -9.83 -6.32
N CYS A 28 -4.16 -10.98 -5.63
CA CYS A 28 -3.06 -11.34 -4.76
C CYS A 28 -2.52 -12.71 -5.17
N ASN A 29 -1.21 -12.86 -5.22
CA ASN A 29 -0.55 -14.13 -5.48
C ASN A 29 -0.54 -15.06 -4.25
N LEU A 30 -0.82 -14.54 -3.05
CA LEU A 30 -0.98 -15.32 -1.82
C LEU A 30 -2.46 -15.52 -1.46
N ASP A 31 -2.69 -16.45 -0.53
CA ASP A 31 -4.00 -16.77 0.04
C ASP A 31 -3.92 -16.88 1.57
N CYS A 32 -3.50 -15.78 2.20
CA CYS A 32 -3.33 -15.71 3.66
C CYS A 32 -4.65 -16.01 4.38
N SER A 33 -4.59 -16.86 5.42
CA SER A 33 -5.77 -17.37 6.12
C SER A 33 -6.58 -16.29 6.86
N TYR A 34 -5.93 -15.23 7.32
CA TYR A 34 -6.56 -14.11 8.02
C TYR A 34 -6.91 -12.92 7.11
N CYS A 35 -6.70 -13.04 5.80
CA CYS A 35 -6.94 -11.92 4.90
C CYS A 35 -8.43 -11.62 4.76
N TYR A 36 -8.82 -10.39 5.11
CA TYR A 36 -10.20 -9.93 5.05
C TYR A 36 -10.67 -9.51 3.65
N LEU A 37 -9.75 -9.40 2.68
CA LEU A 37 -10.09 -8.94 1.34
C LEU A 37 -10.84 -10.01 0.54
N PRO A 38 -12.01 -9.67 -0.05
CA PRO A 38 -12.70 -10.57 -0.97
C PRO A 38 -12.03 -10.58 -2.35
N ASP A 39 -12.42 -11.53 -3.19
CA ASP A 39 -12.11 -11.54 -4.63
C ASP A 39 -10.62 -11.47 -5.01
N ARG A 40 -9.72 -11.90 -4.11
CA ARG A 40 -8.24 -11.88 -4.29
C ARG A 40 -7.74 -12.67 -5.51
N GLN A 41 -8.62 -13.43 -6.17
CA GLN A 41 -8.31 -14.19 -7.39
C GLN A 41 -8.69 -13.43 -8.67
N LYS A 42 -9.50 -12.39 -8.54
CA LYS A 42 -9.98 -11.60 -9.68
C LYS A 42 -9.00 -10.48 -9.95
N LYS A 43 -8.50 -10.41 -11.19
CA LYS A 43 -7.64 -9.31 -11.60
C LYS A 43 -8.49 -8.11 -11.98
N ARG A 44 -8.75 -7.23 -11.01
CA ARG A 44 -9.27 -5.88 -11.26
C ARG A 44 -8.12 -4.91 -11.00
N VAL A 45 -7.88 -4.02 -11.91
CA VAL A 45 -6.81 -3.01 -11.82
C VAL A 45 -7.46 -1.64 -11.66
N PHE A 46 -6.90 -0.82 -10.80
CA PHE A 46 -7.31 0.57 -10.65
C PHE A 46 -7.07 1.31 -11.98
N ASP A 47 -8.10 1.98 -12.46
CA ASP A 47 -8.05 2.75 -13.68
C ASP A 47 -7.30 4.06 -13.44
N LEU A 48 -6.13 4.20 -14.07
CA LEU A 48 -5.29 5.40 -13.91
C LEU A 48 -5.96 6.68 -14.44
N ASP A 49 -6.96 6.58 -15.32
CA ASP A 49 -7.76 7.74 -15.76
C ASP A 49 -8.57 8.37 -14.62
N LEU A 50 -8.80 7.62 -13.54
CA LEU A 50 -9.45 8.12 -12.33
C LEU A 50 -8.47 8.86 -11.38
N LEU A 51 -7.17 8.64 -11.52
CA LEU A 51 -6.18 9.19 -10.59
C LEU A 51 -6.15 10.74 -10.60
N PRO A 52 -6.25 11.45 -11.74
CA PRO A 52 -6.37 12.91 -11.75
C PRO A 52 -7.59 13.40 -10.99
N LEU A 53 -8.72 12.70 -11.09
CA LEU A 53 -9.94 13.05 -10.35
C LEU A 53 -9.76 12.82 -8.85
N LEU A 54 -9.13 11.71 -8.45
CA LEU A 54 -8.79 11.43 -7.05
C LEU A 54 -7.90 12.54 -6.49
N MET A 55 -6.81 12.88 -7.18
CA MET A 55 -5.89 13.94 -6.77
C MET A 55 -6.61 15.28 -6.63
N ARG A 56 -7.42 15.63 -7.61
CA ARG A 56 -8.25 16.85 -7.55
C ARG A 56 -9.11 16.89 -6.28
N ARG A 57 -9.82 15.79 -5.97
CA ARG A 57 -10.72 15.72 -4.80
C ARG A 57 -9.97 15.85 -3.48
N ILE A 58 -8.74 15.33 -3.40
CA ILE A 58 -7.89 15.46 -2.23
C ILE A 58 -7.44 16.92 -2.10
N LEU A 59 -6.89 17.50 -3.18
CA LEU A 59 -6.31 18.84 -3.18
C LEU A 59 -7.35 19.95 -2.98
N GLU A 60 -8.59 19.78 -3.48
CA GLU A 60 -9.72 20.70 -3.24
C GLU A 60 -10.39 20.49 -1.88
N SER A 61 -10.03 19.43 -1.14
CA SER A 61 -10.63 19.16 0.16
C SER A 61 -10.22 20.19 1.20
N PRO A 62 -11.15 20.69 2.05
CA PRO A 62 -10.80 21.55 3.18
C PRO A 62 -9.92 20.82 4.22
N TYR A 63 -9.77 19.53 4.10
CA TYR A 63 -8.91 18.69 4.96
C TYR A 63 -7.57 18.36 4.31
N CYS A 64 -7.24 18.91 3.14
CA CYS A 64 -5.92 18.76 2.55
C CYS A 64 -4.91 19.53 3.39
N GLY A 65 -3.99 18.81 4.03
CA GLY A 65 -2.90 19.39 4.81
C GLY A 65 -1.64 19.63 3.95
N PRO A 66 -0.57 20.15 4.57
CA PRO A 66 0.71 20.37 3.89
C PRO A 66 1.43 19.07 3.53
N GLU A 67 1.00 17.95 4.10
CA GLU A 67 1.60 16.64 3.85
C GLU A 67 0.56 15.53 3.91
N PHE A 68 0.70 14.49 3.10
CA PHE A 68 -0.04 13.23 3.22
C PHE A 68 0.68 12.08 2.50
N SER A 69 0.36 10.86 2.91
CA SER A 69 0.86 9.63 2.28
C SER A 69 -0.20 9.02 1.36
N LEU A 70 0.21 8.57 0.16
CA LEU A 70 -0.60 7.73 -0.71
C LEU A 70 -0.01 6.32 -0.69
N VAL A 71 -0.81 5.35 -0.23
CA VAL A 71 -0.36 3.96 -0.07
C VAL A 71 -1.04 3.06 -1.10
N TRP A 72 -0.24 2.45 -1.96
CA TRP A 72 -0.65 1.37 -2.85
C TRP A 72 -0.75 0.10 -2.01
N HIS A 73 -1.97 -0.30 -1.70
CA HIS A 73 -2.24 -1.41 -0.77
C HIS A 73 -3.46 -2.20 -1.19
N ALA A 74 -3.64 -3.36 -0.56
CA ALA A 74 -4.67 -4.36 -0.84
C ALA A 74 -4.46 -5.14 -2.16
N GLY A 75 -4.81 -6.43 -2.13
CA GLY A 75 -4.28 -7.39 -3.09
C GLY A 75 -2.76 -7.55 -2.92
N GLU A 76 -2.06 -7.81 -4.02
CA GLU A 76 -0.60 -7.69 -4.06
C GLU A 76 -0.22 -6.67 -5.15
N PRO A 77 0.20 -5.48 -4.74
CA PRO A 77 0.52 -4.39 -5.68
C PRO A 77 1.55 -4.78 -6.73
N LEU A 78 2.56 -5.58 -6.36
CA LEU A 78 3.65 -5.96 -7.27
C LEU A 78 3.24 -7.00 -8.32
N THR A 79 1.99 -7.42 -8.38
CA THR A 79 1.44 -8.17 -9.52
C THR A 79 1.16 -7.29 -10.74
N LEU A 80 1.19 -5.96 -10.57
CA LEU A 80 1.21 -4.99 -11.67
C LEU A 80 2.65 -4.74 -12.11
N PRO A 81 2.89 -4.33 -13.37
CA PRO A 81 4.24 -4.04 -13.84
C PRO A 81 4.77 -2.71 -13.28
N CYS A 82 6.09 -2.55 -13.22
CA CYS A 82 6.74 -1.30 -12.81
C CYS A 82 6.28 -0.09 -13.63
N SER A 83 6.03 -0.26 -14.94
CA SER A 83 5.55 0.80 -15.82
C SER A 83 4.20 1.40 -15.39
N TRP A 84 3.35 0.62 -14.72
CA TRP A 84 2.10 1.13 -14.17
C TRP A 84 2.36 2.15 -13.05
N TYR A 85 3.36 1.91 -12.20
CA TYR A 85 3.77 2.83 -11.13
C TYR A 85 4.50 4.06 -11.68
N ASP A 86 5.27 3.88 -12.76
CA ASP A 86 5.90 5.00 -13.49
C ASP A 86 4.83 5.96 -14.02
N GLU A 87 3.77 5.42 -14.61
CA GLU A 87 2.65 6.21 -15.12
C GLU A 87 1.85 6.85 -13.99
N ALA A 88 1.52 6.09 -12.93
CA ALA A 88 0.81 6.61 -11.75
C ALA A 88 1.57 7.78 -11.12
N THR A 89 2.88 7.64 -10.92
CA THR A 89 3.74 8.69 -10.38
C THR A 89 3.74 9.92 -11.28
N ALA A 90 3.84 9.73 -12.60
CA ALA A 90 3.79 10.84 -13.56
C ALA A 90 2.45 11.59 -13.53
N ILE A 91 1.34 10.86 -13.35
CA ILE A 91 0.00 11.48 -13.19
C ILE A 91 -0.08 12.28 -11.91
N ILE A 92 0.38 11.74 -10.78
CA ILE A 92 0.41 12.44 -9.48
C ILE A 92 1.20 13.74 -9.60
N GLN A 93 2.41 13.69 -10.16
CA GLN A 93 3.26 14.85 -10.34
C GLN A 93 2.64 15.92 -11.28
N ARG A 94 1.97 15.49 -12.36
CA ARG A 94 1.22 16.42 -13.22
C ARG A 94 0.06 17.07 -12.48
N SER A 95 -0.66 16.31 -11.65
CA SER A 95 -1.79 16.82 -10.86
C SER A 95 -1.33 17.86 -9.85
N LEU A 96 -0.24 17.62 -9.11
CA LEU A 96 0.31 18.60 -8.18
C LEU A 96 0.64 19.93 -8.89
N ARG A 97 1.33 19.86 -10.04
CA ARG A 97 1.63 21.07 -10.84
C ARG A 97 0.38 21.77 -11.36
N GLN A 98 -0.58 21.03 -11.89
CA GLN A 98 -1.82 21.59 -12.44
C GLN A 98 -2.63 22.35 -11.39
N TRP A 99 -2.57 21.88 -10.13
CA TRP A 99 -3.30 22.50 -9.02
C TRP A 99 -2.43 23.44 -8.17
N GLN A 100 -1.22 23.78 -8.64
CA GLN A 100 -0.25 24.65 -7.94
C GLN A 100 -0.04 24.22 -6.48
N ALA A 101 0.14 22.91 -6.29
CA ALA A 101 0.24 22.25 -5.00
C ALA A 101 1.60 21.52 -4.84
N GLU A 102 2.65 22.04 -5.52
CA GLU A 102 3.99 21.46 -5.48
C GLU A 102 4.66 21.56 -4.10
N GLU A 103 4.17 22.46 -3.26
CA GLU A 103 4.62 22.61 -1.86
C GLU A 103 4.06 21.52 -0.94
N ILE A 104 3.01 20.80 -1.37
CA ILE A 104 2.47 19.69 -0.59
C ILE A 104 3.42 18.50 -0.66
N GLN A 105 3.88 18.04 0.50
CA GLN A 105 4.67 16.83 0.61
C GLN A 105 3.77 15.61 0.45
N LEU A 106 3.86 14.94 -0.72
CA LEU A 106 3.17 13.69 -1.00
C LEU A 106 4.18 12.56 -1.06
N ASP A 107 4.12 11.66 -0.09
CA ASP A 107 4.93 10.47 -0.05
C ASP A 107 4.15 9.26 -0.58
N GLN A 108 4.72 8.57 -1.57
CA GLN A 108 4.15 7.34 -2.08
C GLN A 108 4.70 6.14 -1.30
N HIS A 109 3.82 5.24 -0.91
CA HIS A 109 4.17 3.99 -0.25
C HIS A 109 3.59 2.81 -1.00
N VAL A 110 4.23 1.66 -0.88
CA VAL A 110 3.67 0.37 -1.28
C VAL A 110 3.69 -0.59 -0.10
N GLN A 111 2.59 -1.32 0.13
CA GLN A 111 2.55 -2.41 1.09
C GLN A 111 2.48 -3.73 0.35
N THR A 112 3.51 -4.54 0.45
CA THR A 112 3.67 -5.79 -0.32
C THR A 112 3.99 -6.99 0.57
N ASN A 113 3.68 -8.20 0.08
CA ASN A 113 4.13 -9.45 0.70
C ASN A 113 5.60 -9.81 0.35
N ALA A 114 6.30 -8.95 -0.33
CA ALA A 114 7.70 -9.03 -0.73
C ALA A 114 8.09 -10.19 -1.67
N THR A 115 7.21 -11.16 -1.94
CA THR A 115 7.56 -12.37 -2.70
C THR A 115 7.92 -12.11 -4.17
N LEU A 116 7.62 -10.93 -4.70
CA LEU A 116 7.87 -10.52 -6.09
C LEU A 116 9.01 -9.49 -6.21
N ILE A 117 9.59 -9.05 -5.10
CA ILE A 117 10.67 -8.06 -5.13
C ILE A 117 11.94 -8.67 -5.75
N ASN A 118 12.51 -7.95 -6.69
CA ASN A 118 13.77 -8.20 -7.38
C ASN A 118 14.49 -6.89 -7.66
N ASP A 119 15.62 -6.93 -8.36
CA ASP A 119 16.40 -5.72 -8.66
C ASP A 119 15.62 -4.70 -9.52
N ASP A 120 14.78 -5.16 -10.46
CA ASP A 120 13.94 -4.28 -11.27
C ASP A 120 12.92 -3.52 -10.40
N TRP A 121 12.37 -4.18 -9.39
CA TRP A 121 11.48 -3.55 -8.42
C TRP A 121 12.23 -2.53 -7.53
N CYS A 122 13.45 -2.86 -7.11
CA CYS A 122 14.29 -1.91 -6.36
C CYS A 122 14.56 -0.64 -7.18
N ASP A 123 14.85 -0.77 -8.47
CA ASP A 123 14.99 0.37 -9.38
C ASP A 123 13.70 1.16 -9.54
N CYS A 124 12.57 0.47 -9.63
CA CYS A 124 11.24 1.09 -9.68
C CYS A 124 10.96 1.93 -8.44
N PHE A 125 11.21 1.39 -7.25
CA PHE A 125 11.01 2.09 -5.98
C PHE A 125 11.87 3.35 -5.90
N ARG A 126 13.15 3.26 -6.27
CA ARG A 126 14.08 4.41 -6.25
C ARG A 126 13.64 5.52 -7.20
N ARG A 127 13.38 5.22 -8.48
CA ARG A 127 13.05 6.25 -9.48
C ARG A 127 11.70 6.91 -9.23
N ASN A 128 10.74 6.17 -8.63
CA ASN A 128 9.42 6.70 -8.28
C ASN A 128 9.33 7.22 -6.84
N ARG A 129 10.44 7.14 -6.06
CA ARG A 129 10.49 7.54 -4.65
C ARG A 129 9.41 6.86 -3.81
N ILE A 130 9.19 5.58 -4.04
CA ILE A 130 8.19 4.77 -3.31
C ILE A 130 8.85 4.19 -2.06
N VAL A 131 8.30 4.49 -0.90
CA VAL A 131 8.68 3.89 0.37
C VAL A 131 8.09 2.49 0.47
N VAL A 132 8.90 1.51 0.84
CA VAL A 132 8.51 0.10 0.82
C VAL A 132 8.12 -0.37 2.21
N GLY A 133 6.88 -0.84 2.35
CA GLY A 133 6.40 -1.61 3.49
C GLY A 133 6.29 -3.08 3.11
N ILE A 134 6.84 -3.95 3.91
CA ILE A 134 6.76 -5.39 3.70
C ILE A 134 5.95 -6.07 4.79
N SER A 135 5.28 -7.16 4.42
CA SER A 135 4.44 -7.93 5.32
C SER A 135 5.12 -9.26 5.65
N VAL A 136 5.72 -9.36 6.84
CA VAL A 136 6.38 -10.57 7.36
C VAL A 136 6.00 -10.76 8.82
N ASP A 137 5.49 -11.96 9.16
CA ASP A 137 4.91 -12.23 10.49
C ASP A 137 5.92 -12.83 11.48
N GLY A 138 7.19 -12.93 11.11
CA GLY A 138 8.25 -13.50 11.95
C GLY A 138 8.95 -14.71 11.30
N PRO A 139 9.43 -15.70 12.07
CA PRO A 139 10.08 -16.90 11.57
C PRO A 139 9.21 -17.69 10.59
N GLU A 140 9.86 -18.61 9.83
CA GLU A 140 9.22 -19.35 8.75
C GLU A 140 7.96 -20.10 9.18
N ASP A 141 7.99 -20.77 10.31
CA ASP A 141 6.87 -21.55 10.85
C ASP A 141 5.67 -20.68 11.21
N ILE A 142 5.89 -19.50 11.80
CA ILE A 142 4.83 -18.53 12.13
C ILE A 142 4.29 -17.89 10.85
N HIS A 143 5.18 -17.41 9.98
CA HIS A 143 4.81 -16.76 8.73
C HIS A 143 4.03 -17.74 7.83
N ASP A 144 4.58 -18.93 7.59
CA ASP A 144 4.02 -19.91 6.68
C ASP A 144 2.81 -20.65 7.27
N ALA A 145 2.50 -20.51 8.56
CA ALA A 145 1.23 -20.95 9.12
C ALA A 145 0.04 -20.24 8.46
N HIS A 146 0.21 -18.97 8.08
CA HIS A 146 -0.86 -18.11 7.60
C HIS A 146 -0.65 -17.55 6.18
N ARG A 147 0.59 -17.17 5.81
CA ARG A 147 0.91 -16.55 4.53
C ARG A 147 1.37 -17.58 3.52
N ARG A 148 0.42 -18.16 2.80
CA ARG A 148 0.67 -19.24 1.83
C ARG A 148 0.24 -18.85 0.43
N PHE A 149 0.88 -19.46 -0.54
CA PHE A 149 0.35 -19.52 -1.90
C PHE A 149 -0.92 -20.38 -1.94
N ARG A 150 -1.75 -20.19 -2.99
CA ARG A 150 -2.99 -20.97 -3.17
C ARG A 150 -2.78 -22.47 -3.26
N ASN A 151 -1.59 -22.92 -3.65
CA ASN A 151 -1.21 -24.35 -3.66
C ASN A 151 -0.74 -24.87 -2.29
N GLY A 152 -0.88 -24.06 -1.23
CA GLY A 152 -0.51 -24.43 0.13
C GLY A 152 0.97 -24.26 0.47
N ARG A 153 1.84 -23.93 -0.50
CA ARG A 153 3.26 -23.69 -0.24
C ARG A 153 3.46 -22.41 0.56
N GLY A 154 4.38 -22.40 1.52
CA GLY A 154 4.78 -21.24 2.28
C GLY A 154 5.41 -20.15 1.41
N SER A 155 5.37 -18.91 1.89
CA SER A 155 5.88 -17.75 1.17
C SER A 155 7.11 -17.12 1.81
N HIS A 156 7.48 -17.51 3.04
CA HIS A 156 8.57 -16.92 3.82
C HIS A 156 9.90 -16.87 3.04
N ALA A 157 10.34 -17.99 2.48
CA ALA A 157 11.60 -18.05 1.75
C ALA A 157 11.66 -17.07 0.56
N LEU A 158 10.54 -16.81 -0.12
CA LEU A 158 10.49 -15.81 -1.19
C LEU A 158 10.40 -14.38 -0.66
N ALA A 159 9.70 -14.16 0.45
CA ALA A 159 9.69 -12.86 1.12
C ALA A 159 11.11 -12.46 1.58
N MET A 160 11.86 -13.41 2.18
CA MET A 160 13.25 -13.19 2.58
C MET A 160 14.17 -12.88 1.40
N LYS A 161 13.99 -13.52 0.24
CA LYS A 161 14.73 -13.15 -0.99
C LYS A 161 14.41 -11.73 -1.44
N GLY A 162 13.15 -11.31 -1.32
CA GLY A 162 12.77 -9.92 -1.59
C GLY A 162 13.45 -8.93 -0.65
N ILE A 163 13.53 -9.26 0.64
CA ILE A 163 14.26 -8.46 1.65
C ILE A 163 15.76 -8.39 1.31
N GLU A 164 16.37 -9.50 0.95
CA GLU A 164 17.77 -9.54 0.51
C GLU A 164 18.01 -8.64 -0.72
N ALA A 165 17.06 -8.61 -1.67
CA ALA A 165 17.14 -7.71 -2.82
C ALA A 165 17.08 -6.24 -2.39
N LEU A 166 16.18 -5.86 -1.46
CA LEU A 166 16.11 -4.50 -0.92
C LEU A 166 17.43 -4.10 -0.25
N HIS A 167 18.00 -4.97 0.60
CA HIS A 167 19.29 -4.73 1.27
C HIS A 167 20.44 -4.56 0.26
N ARG A 168 20.54 -5.48 -0.70
CA ARG A 168 21.60 -5.44 -1.73
C ARG A 168 21.54 -4.17 -2.59
N ASN A 169 20.35 -3.60 -2.74
CA ASN A 169 20.12 -2.40 -3.55
C ASN A 169 19.99 -1.12 -2.72
N ASP A 170 20.30 -1.14 -1.42
CA ASP A 170 20.18 -0.01 -0.51
C ASP A 170 18.80 0.67 -0.53
N VAL A 171 17.71 -0.12 -0.69
CA VAL A 171 16.33 0.37 -0.62
C VAL A 171 15.83 0.24 0.82
N PRO A 172 15.55 1.36 1.50
CA PRO A 172 15.03 1.31 2.86
C PRO A 172 13.59 0.76 2.86
N PHE A 173 13.26 0.01 3.88
CA PHE A 173 11.93 -0.56 4.06
C PHE A 173 11.55 -0.64 5.55
N HIS A 174 10.26 -0.80 5.80
CA HIS A 174 9.73 -1.14 7.12
C HIS A 174 8.92 -2.42 7.05
N CYS A 175 8.76 -3.10 8.19
CA CYS A 175 7.99 -4.34 8.31
C CYS A 175 6.68 -4.09 9.03
N ILE A 176 5.63 -4.78 8.57
CA ILE A 176 4.36 -4.93 9.28
C ILE A 176 4.13 -6.42 9.50
N ALA A 177 3.84 -6.79 10.74
CA ALA A 177 3.50 -8.15 11.12
C ALA A 177 2.08 -8.23 11.68
N VAL A 178 1.39 -9.33 11.39
CA VAL A 178 0.15 -9.69 12.08
C VAL A 178 0.53 -10.57 13.25
N VAL A 179 0.34 -10.06 14.46
CA VAL A 179 0.59 -10.81 15.70
C VAL A 179 -0.59 -11.73 15.97
N THR A 180 -0.37 -13.04 15.88
CA THR A 180 -1.37 -14.06 16.19
C THR A 180 -1.15 -14.60 17.61
N ALA A 181 -2.14 -15.29 18.18
CA ALA A 181 -1.99 -15.93 19.47
C ALA A 181 -0.78 -16.89 19.51
N ALA A 182 -0.57 -17.67 18.44
CA ALA A 182 0.57 -18.57 18.31
C ALA A 182 1.93 -17.82 18.29
N ALA A 183 1.98 -16.65 17.66
CA ALA A 183 3.19 -15.81 17.66
C ALA A 183 3.53 -15.27 19.05
N MET A 184 2.52 -15.04 19.90
CA MET A 184 2.72 -14.58 21.29
C MET A 184 3.30 -15.66 22.20
N GLU A 185 3.18 -16.94 21.85
CA GLU A 185 3.78 -18.06 22.59
C GLU A 185 5.28 -18.24 22.30
N GLN A 186 5.79 -17.56 21.27
CA GLN A 186 7.20 -17.60 20.82
C GLN A 186 7.73 -16.16 20.63
N PRO A 187 7.93 -15.41 21.73
CA PRO A 187 8.26 -13.98 21.64
C PRO A 187 9.72 -13.67 21.26
N GLU A 188 10.58 -14.70 21.06
CA GLU A 188 12.01 -14.54 20.72
C GLU A 188 12.29 -14.65 19.22
#